data_30791c0628e9e847040cefb7405d0b1c
#
_entry.id   30791c0628e9e847040cefb7405d0b1c
#
_cell.length_a   1.000
_cell.length_b   1.000
_cell.length_c   1.000
_cell.angle_alpha   90.00
_cell.angle_beta   90.00
_cell.angle_gamma   90.00
#
_symmetry.space_group_name_H-M   'P 1'
#
loop_
_entity.id
_entity.type
_entity.pdbx_description
1 polymer ?
#
loop_
_entity_poly.entity_id
_entity_poly.type
_entity_poly.pdbx_seq_one_letter_code
_entity_poly.pdbx_strand_id
1 'polypeptide(L)'
;MPKFSLAFLFLRCINVILKNEGGYVNHPDDPGGETSMGIARMFYPDLDIKNLNREQAVEIYFDDYWLPMNLTGIYDENLVLQIFDFGVNTRSKRYGFNTALKAIQRIVDVQQDGKLGPITKDAINNYIGDIVHLYIDERKKYYFDLTRRKPELQVFLAGWIKRAENTKFKT
;
A
#
# COMPACT_ATOMS: atom_id res chain seq x y z
N MET A 1 22.68 -2.63 1.16
CA MET A 1 22.21 -3.38 -0.04
C MET A 1 22.58 -2.60 -1.30
N PRO A 2 23.05 -3.25 -2.39
CA PRO A 2 23.37 -2.55 -3.62
C PRO A 2 22.09 -1.93 -4.23
N LYS A 3 22.21 -0.76 -4.90
CA LYS A 3 21.09 -0.04 -5.53
C LYS A 3 20.24 -0.89 -6.49
N PHE A 4 20.82 -1.93 -7.09
CA PHE A 4 20.12 -2.88 -7.96
C PHE A 4 19.07 -3.74 -7.23
N SER A 5 19.30 -4.05 -5.95
CA SER A 5 18.35 -4.83 -5.12
C SER A 5 17.07 -4.07 -4.81
N LEU A 6 17.14 -2.75 -4.67
CA LEU A 6 16.02 -1.85 -4.35
C LEU A 6 15.03 -1.70 -5.50
N ALA A 7 15.58 -1.43 -6.70
CA ALA A 7 14.76 -1.33 -7.91
C ALA A 7 14.09 -2.68 -8.21
N PHE A 8 14.78 -3.79 -7.97
CA PHE A 8 14.23 -5.12 -8.21
C PHE A 8 13.04 -5.44 -7.29
N LEU A 9 13.16 -5.18 -5.98
CA LEU A 9 12.06 -5.43 -5.04
C LEU A 9 10.85 -4.54 -5.33
N PHE A 10 11.08 -3.25 -5.61
CA PHE A 10 10.00 -2.36 -6.05
C PHE A 10 9.28 -2.89 -7.29
N LEU A 11 10.03 -3.29 -8.33
CA LEU A 11 9.45 -3.82 -9.56
C LEU A 11 8.64 -5.11 -9.33
N ARG A 12 9.07 -5.96 -8.42
CA ARG A 12 8.29 -7.14 -8.01
C ARG A 12 7.00 -6.74 -7.31
N CYS A 13 7.07 -5.80 -6.36
CA CYS A 13 5.91 -5.31 -5.63
C CYS A 13 4.90 -4.64 -6.55
N ILE A 14 5.34 -3.70 -7.41
CA ILE A 14 4.43 -2.96 -8.29
C ILE A 14 3.76 -3.87 -9.32
N ASN A 15 4.44 -4.94 -9.77
CA ASN A 15 3.82 -5.94 -10.64
C ASN A 15 2.64 -6.66 -9.97
N VAL A 16 2.71 -6.92 -8.66
CA VAL A 16 1.59 -7.50 -7.91
C VAL A 16 0.46 -6.48 -7.76
N ILE A 17 0.79 -5.24 -7.42
CA ILE A 17 -0.19 -4.17 -7.22
C ILE A 17 -0.94 -3.88 -8.52
N LEU A 18 -0.25 -3.63 -9.63
CA LEU A 18 -0.89 -3.32 -10.92
C LEU A 18 -1.75 -4.46 -11.48
N LYS A 19 -1.52 -5.71 -11.07
CA LYS A 19 -2.43 -6.82 -11.40
C LYS A 19 -3.75 -6.76 -10.63
N ASN A 20 -3.73 -6.17 -9.44
CA ASN A 20 -4.90 -6.02 -8.58
C ASN A 20 -5.69 -4.72 -8.88
N GLU A 21 -5.04 -3.76 -9.56
CA GLU A 21 -5.69 -2.52 -9.96
C GLU A 21 -6.45 -2.73 -11.29
N GLY A 22 -7.62 -2.10 -11.38
CA GLY A 22 -8.45 -2.14 -12.59
C GLY A 22 -7.83 -1.34 -13.74
N GLY A 23 -8.40 -1.51 -14.94
CA GLY A 23 -8.13 -0.65 -16.09
C GLY A 23 -8.68 0.77 -15.91
N TYR A 24 -8.77 1.50 -17.01
CA TYR A 24 -9.39 2.82 -17.01
C TYR A 24 -10.87 2.76 -16.63
N VAL A 25 -11.25 3.58 -15.66
CA VAL A 25 -12.63 3.79 -15.21
C VAL A 25 -12.90 5.28 -15.16
N ASN A 26 -14.06 5.69 -15.68
CA ASN A 26 -14.56 7.06 -15.58
C ASN A 26 -16.08 6.98 -15.31
N HIS A 27 -16.46 7.01 -14.03
CA HIS A 27 -17.86 7.00 -13.66
C HIS A 27 -18.30 8.40 -13.26
N PRO A 28 -19.41 8.92 -13.82
CA PRO A 28 -19.86 10.29 -13.55
C PRO A 28 -20.11 10.60 -12.06
N ASP A 29 -20.49 9.56 -11.29
CA ASP A 29 -20.81 9.69 -9.85
C ASP A 29 -19.60 9.37 -8.96
N ASP A 30 -18.41 9.11 -9.53
CA ASP A 30 -17.20 8.88 -8.73
C ASP A 30 -16.57 10.23 -8.34
N PRO A 31 -16.55 10.59 -7.04
CA PRO A 31 -15.92 11.82 -6.57
C PRO A 31 -14.40 11.87 -6.85
N GLY A 32 -13.78 10.73 -7.11
CA GLY A 32 -12.35 10.62 -7.47
C GLY A 32 -12.07 10.98 -8.93
N GLY A 33 -13.11 11.01 -9.76
CA GLY A 33 -13.02 11.22 -11.21
C GLY A 33 -12.40 10.03 -11.93
N GLU A 34 -11.80 10.28 -13.10
CA GLU A 34 -11.11 9.25 -13.87
C GLU A 34 -10.03 8.55 -13.05
N THR A 35 -9.96 7.25 -13.19
CA THR A 35 -8.92 6.41 -12.57
C THR A 35 -8.37 5.43 -13.60
N SER A 36 -7.06 5.29 -13.66
CA SER A 36 -6.38 4.28 -14.47
C SER A 36 -5.24 3.66 -13.66
N MET A 37 -5.14 2.34 -13.66
CA MET A 37 -4.12 1.62 -12.89
C MET A 37 -3.98 2.07 -11.43
N GLY A 38 -5.11 2.42 -10.77
CA GLY A 38 -5.14 2.90 -9.38
C GLY A 38 -4.75 4.39 -9.19
N ILE A 39 -4.43 5.10 -10.27
CA ILE A 39 -4.05 6.53 -10.26
C ILE A 39 -5.28 7.36 -10.61
N ALA A 40 -5.77 8.14 -9.64
CA ALA A 40 -7.00 8.91 -9.76
C ALA A 40 -6.74 10.39 -10.06
N ARG A 41 -7.58 10.98 -10.93
CA ARG A 41 -7.56 12.40 -11.32
C ARG A 41 -7.50 13.34 -10.12
N MET A 42 -8.21 13.01 -9.06
CA MET A 42 -8.24 13.86 -7.86
C MET A 42 -6.87 14.07 -7.21
N PHE A 43 -5.91 13.16 -7.41
CA PHE A 43 -4.53 13.27 -6.91
C PHE A 43 -3.59 13.87 -7.96
N TYR A 44 -3.92 13.73 -9.25
CA TYR A 44 -3.10 14.14 -10.39
C TYR A 44 -3.97 14.92 -11.41
N PRO A 45 -4.39 16.16 -11.07
CA PRO A 45 -5.35 16.93 -11.87
C PRO A 45 -4.82 17.24 -13.28
N ASP A 46 -3.51 17.40 -13.44
CA ASP A 46 -2.87 17.76 -14.70
C ASP A 46 -2.41 16.56 -15.55
N LEU A 47 -2.59 15.33 -15.03
CA LEU A 47 -2.16 14.12 -15.72
C LEU A 47 -3.26 13.64 -16.70
N ASP A 48 -2.87 13.22 -17.90
CA ASP A 48 -3.76 12.55 -18.84
C ASP A 48 -4.03 11.10 -18.39
N ILE A 49 -4.99 10.94 -17.46
CA ILE A 49 -5.34 9.64 -16.85
C ILE A 49 -5.82 8.65 -17.91
N LYS A 50 -6.54 9.11 -18.93
CA LYS A 50 -7.10 8.25 -19.97
C LYS A 50 -6.01 7.57 -20.81
N ASN A 51 -4.93 8.28 -21.11
CA ASN A 51 -3.83 7.80 -21.91
C ASN A 51 -2.60 7.40 -21.07
N LEU A 52 -2.78 7.27 -19.75
CA LEU A 52 -1.71 6.85 -18.84
C LEU A 52 -1.19 5.47 -19.25
N ASN A 53 0.10 5.39 -19.56
CA ASN A 53 0.76 4.12 -19.85
C ASN A 53 1.36 3.49 -18.58
N ARG A 54 1.81 2.23 -18.71
CA ARG A 54 2.32 1.46 -17.58
C ARG A 54 3.63 2.05 -17.03
N GLU A 55 4.49 2.54 -17.85
CA GLU A 55 5.78 3.14 -17.50
C GLU A 55 5.55 4.38 -16.63
N GLN A 56 4.69 5.28 -17.04
CA GLN A 56 4.29 6.47 -16.28
C GLN A 56 3.65 6.09 -14.93
N ALA A 57 2.78 5.07 -14.91
CA ALA A 57 2.21 4.60 -13.67
C ALA A 57 3.28 4.07 -12.71
N VAL A 58 4.25 3.31 -13.21
CA VAL A 58 5.37 2.78 -12.40
C VAL A 58 6.22 3.92 -11.82
N GLU A 59 6.52 4.96 -12.58
CA GLU A 59 7.24 6.16 -12.11
C GLU A 59 6.47 6.86 -10.99
N ILE A 60 5.16 7.10 -11.16
CA ILE A 60 4.32 7.71 -10.14
C ILE A 60 4.29 6.86 -8.86
N TYR A 61 4.17 5.54 -8.97
CA TYR A 61 4.19 4.66 -7.80
C TYR A 61 5.55 4.64 -7.11
N PHE A 62 6.64 4.78 -7.87
CA PHE A 62 7.98 4.86 -7.29
C PHE A 62 8.18 6.16 -6.52
N ASP A 63 7.91 7.30 -7.16
CA ASP A 63 8.21 8.62 -6.61
C ASP A 63 7.24 9.03 -5.50
N ASP A 64 5.94 8.78 -5.69
CA ASP A 64 4.90 9.30 -4.81
C ASP A 64 4.44 8.32 -3.74
N TYR A 65 4.84 7.03 -3.83
CA TYR A 65 4.44 6.01 -2.85
C TYR A 65 5.65 5.27 -2.27
N TRP A 66 6.51 4.68 -3.12
CA TRP A 66 7.61 3.85 -2.65
C TRP A 66 8.67 4.64 -1.88
N LEU A 67 9.17 5.72 -2.47
CA LEU A 67 10.19 6.56 -1.84
C LEU A 67 9.69 7.18 -0.52
N PRO A 68 8.50 7.80 -0.45
CA PRO A 68 8.01 8.39 0.80
C PRO A 68 7.74 7.37 1.91
N MET A 69 7.36 6.13 1.57
CA MET A 69 7.15 5.07 2.55
C MET A 69 8.45 4.52 3.15
N ASN A 70 9.60 4.76 2.49
CA ASN A 70 10.92 4.38 2.97
C ASN A 70 11.03 2.89 3.39
N LEU A 71 10.53 1.98 2.55
CA LEU A 71 10.45 0.54 2.82
C LEU A 71 11.81 -0.19 2.76
N THR A 72 12.82 0.47 2.20
CA THR A 72 14.18 -0.06 2.08
C THR A 72 14.77 -0.46 3.42
N GLY A 73 15.41 -1.62 3.47
CA GLY A 73 16.08 -2.12 4.68
C GLY A 73 15.19 -2.98 5.58
N ILE A 74 13.94 -3.24 5.19
CA ILE A 74 13.13 -4.33 5.72
C ILE A 74 13.51 -5.59 4.95
N TYR A 75 13.80 -6.71 5.67
CA TYR A 75 14.35 -7.92 5.05
C TYR A 75 13.27 -8.87 4.53
N ASP A 76 12.10 -8.92 5.16
CA ASP A 76 10.98 -9.74 4.71
C ASP A 76 10.27 -9.07 3.52
N GLU A 77 10.46 -9.61 2.32
CA GLU A 77 9.90 -9.06 1.08
C GLU A 77 8.36 -9.17 1.04
N ASN A 78 7.76 -10.18 1.65
CA ASN A 78 6.31 -10.29 1.73
C ASN A 78 5.72 -9.24 2.67
N LEU A 79 6.41 -8.93 3.78
CA LEU A 79 6.02 -7.82 4.64
C LEU A 79 6.12 -6.49 3.90
N VAL A 80 7.20 -6.25 3.16
CA VAL A 80 7.37 -5.05 2.33
C VAL A 80 6.21 -4.92 1.35
N LEU A 81 5.87 -6.00 0.64
CA LEU A 81 4.74 -6.02 -0.30
C LEU A 81 3.41 -5.70 0.40
N GLN A 82 3.16 -6.29 1.58
CA GLN A 82 1.96 -6.04 2.37
C GLN A 82 1.85 -4.58 2.83
N ILE A 83 2.94 -3.99 3.32
CA ILE A 83 2.98 -2.59 3.76
C ILE A 83 2.75 -1.66 2.56
N PHE A 84 3.41 -1.94 1.44
CA PHE A 84 3.28 -1.13 0.22
C PHE A 84 1.85 -1.18 -0.32
N ASP A 85 1.26 -2.36 -0.49
CA ASP A 85 -0.11 -2.54 -0.97
C ASP A 85 -1.13 -1.85 -0.04
N PHE A 86 -0.96 -1.98 1.27
CA PHE A 86 -1.85 -1.32 2.22
C PHE A 86 -1.68 0.21 2.19
N GLY A 87 -0.45 0.69 2.01
CA GLY A 87 -0.16 2.11 1.84
C GLY A 87 -0.82 2.69 0.58
N VAL A 88 -0.74 1.97 -0.55
CA VAL A 88 -1.42 2.34 -1.79
C VAL A 88 -2.92 2.41 -1.58
N ASN A 89 -3.51 1.38 -0.96
CA ASN A 89 -4.96 1.27 -0.76
C ASN A 89 -5.53 2.31 0.24
N THR A 90 -4.72 2.78 1.20
CA THR A 90 -5.18 3.67 2.28
C THR A 90 -4.58 5.08 2.24
N ARG A 91 -3.81 5.42 1.19
CA ARG A 91 -3.25 6.78 1.04
C ARG A 91 -4.36 7.82 1.10
N SER A 92 -4.12 8.87 1.87
CA SER A 92 -5.03 10.01 1.92
C SER A 92 -4.27 11.34 1.78
N LYS A 93 -4.94 12.38 1.22
CA LYS A 93 -4.36 13.73 1.12
C LYS A 93 -3.96 14.30 2.47
N ARG A 94 -4.70 13.94 3.55
CA ARG A 94 -4.48 14.49 4.89
C ARG A 94 -3.42 13.74 5.70
N TYR A 95 -3.39 12.41 5.59
CA TYR A 95 -2.61 11.55 6.49
C TYR A 95 -1.54 10.72 5.77
N GLY A 96 -1.40 10.87 4.45
CA GLY A 96 -0.43 10.12 3.66
C GLY A 96 -0.57 8.61 3.87
N PHE A 97 0.54 7.97 4.26
CA PHE A 97 0.63 6.53 4.48
C PHE A 97 0.48 6.12 5.96
N ASN A 98 0.08 7.03 6.83
CA ASN A 98 0.04 6.80 8.28
C ASN A 98 -0.72 5.54 8.69
N THR A 99 -1.80 5.18 8.00
CA THR A 99 -2.57 3.97 8.28
C THR A 99 -1.69 2.72 8.18
N ALA A 100 -0.99 2.56 7.07
CA ALA A 100 -0.13 1.41 6.82
C ALA A 100 1.12 1.40 7.72
N LEU A 101 1.79 2.55 7.87
CA LEU A 101 3.03 2.64 8.62
C LEU A 101 2.83 2.51 10.13
N LYS A 102 1.76 3.08 10.68
CA LYS A 102 1.43 2.91 12.09
C LYS A 102 0.94 1.49 12.44
N ALA A 103 0.38 0.76 11.47
CA ALA A 103 0.01 -0.63 11.68
C ALA A 103 1.23 -1.49 12.02
N ILE A 104 2.31 -1.38 11.26
CA ILE A 104 3.54 -2.12 11.55
C ILE A 104 4.21 -1.64 12.82
N GLN A 105 4.19 -0.33 13.11
CA GLN A 105 4.76 0.22 14.34
C GLN A 105 4.05 -0.31 15.59
N ARG A 106 2.72 -0.52 15.55
CA ARG A 106 1.97 -1.17 16.64
C ARG A 106 2.42 -2.60 16.89
N ILE A 107 2.62 -3.38 15.81
CA ILE A 107 3.01 -4.78 15.91
C ILE A 107 4.38 -4.93 16.59
N VAL A 108 5.34 -4.06 16.23
CA VAL A 108 6.70 -4.12 16.77
C VAL A 108 6.90 -3.26 18.02
N ASP A 109 5.82 -2.72 18.58
CA ASP A 109 5.78 -1.94 19.84
C ASP A 109 6.76 -0.76 19.86
N VAL A 110 6.75 0.05 18.80
CA VAL A 110 7.53 1.30 18.74
C VAL A 110 6.60 2.52 18.62
N GLN A 111 7.18 3.71 18.73
CA GLN A 111 6.44 4.97 18.56
C GLN A 111 5.71 5.01 17.22
N GLN A 112 4.40 5.26 17.25
CA GLN A 112 3.52 5.29 16.08
C GLN A 112 3.50 6.69 15.43
N ASP A 113 4.65 7.12 14.93
CA ASP A 113 4.82 8.42 14.25
C ASP A 113 4.51 8.38 12.74
N GLY A 114 4.32 7.17 12.18
CA GLY A 114 4.08 6.97 10.75
C GLY A 114 5.34 7.10 9.90
N LYS A 115 6.52 6.90 10.47
CA LYS A 115 7.81 6.97 9.76
C LYS A 115 8.62 5.69 9.98
N LEU A 116 9.09 5.09 8.91
CA LEU A 116 9.99 3.92 8.97
C LEU A 116 11.44 4.38 9.11
N GLY A 117 11.79 4.84 10.31
CA GLY A 117 13.17 5.16 10.68
C GLY A 117 13.99 3.93 11.09
N PRO A 118 15.29 4.12 11.42
CA PRO A 118 16.18 3.02 11.82
C PRO A 118 15.63 2.18 12.98
N ILE A 119 15.07 2.80 14.01
CA ILE A 119 14.51 2.11 15.20
C ILE A 119 13.37 1.17 14.78
N THR A 120 12.43 1.66 13.95
CA THR A 120 11.31 0.84 13.49
C THR A 120 11.79 -0.33 12.62
N LYS A 121 12.74 -0.07 11.70
CA LYS A 121 13.28 -1.12 10.83
C LYS A 121 14.06 -2.19 11.59
N ASP A 122 14.82 -1.77 12.59
CA ASP A 122 15.53 -2.71 13.48
C ASP A 122 14.53 -3.58 14.25
N ALA A 123 13.51 -2.99 14.84
CA ALA A 123 12.44 -3.73 15.52
C ALA A 123 11.71 -4.72 14.60
N ILE A 124 11.43 -4.33 13.35
CA ILE A 124 10.83 -5.21 12.33
C ILE A 124 11.76 -6.39 12.02
N ASN A 125 13.04 -6.11 11.72
CA ASN A 125 14.00 -7.11 11.26
C ASN A 125 14.42 -8.10 12.36
N ASN A 126 14.29 -7.73 13.64
CA ASN A 126 14.57 -8.58 14.80
C ASN A 126 13.28 -9.18 15.41
N TYR A 127 12.13 -8.97 14.79
CA TYR A 127 10.86 -9.51 15.31
C TYR A 127 10.85 -11.04 15.27
N ILE A 128 10.47 -11.67 16.38
CA ILE A 128 10.37 -13.13 16.48
C ILE A 128 8.89 -13.52 16.34
N GLY A 129 8.57 -14.22 15.25
CA GLY A 129 7.21 -14.68 14.96
C GLY A 129 6.78 -14.38 13.52
N ASP A 130 5.53 -14.72 13.18
CA ASP A 130 4.97 -14.47 11.85
C ASP A 130 4.44 -13.03 11.75
N ILE A 131 5.36 -12.10 11.50
CA ILE A 131 5.06 -10.67 11.39
C ILE A 131 4.16 -10.35 10.19
N VAL A 132 4.25 -11.14 9.11
CA VAL A 132 3.41 -10.97 7.92
C VAL A 132 1.96 -11.26 8.24
N HIS A 133 1.71 -12.37 8.95
CA HIS A 133 0.36 -12.74 9.37
C HIS A 133 -0.25 -11.69 10.30
N LEU A 134 0.51 -11.23 11.30
CA LEU A 134 0.07 -10.18 12.20
C LEU A 134 -0.26 -8.88 11.46
N TYR A 135 0.52 -8.53 10.42
CA TYR A 135 0.25 -7.35 9.62
C TYR A 135 -1.03 -7.50 8.79
N ILE A 136 -1.29 -8.69 8.23
CA ILE A 136 -2.55 -9.00 7.53
C ILE A 136 -3.74 -8.85 8.49
N ASP A 137 -3.62 -9.33 9.73
CA ASP A 137 -4.69 -9.19 10.72
C ASP A 137 -4.94 -7.73 11.14
N GLU A 138 -3.89 -6.91 11.28
CA GLU A 138 -4.05 -5.46 11.50
C GLU A 138 -4.75 -4.77 10.32
N ARG A 139 -4.46 -5.18 9.06
CA ARG A 139 -5.18 -4.69 7.88
C ARG A 139 -6.66 -5.06 7.92
N LYS A 140 -6.97 -6.33 8.24
CA LYS A 140 -8.36 -6.82 8.35
C LYS A 140 -9.11 -6.05 9.44
N LYS A 141 -8.50 -5.88 10.62
CA LYS A 141 -9.06 -5.08 11.70
C LYS A 141 -9.38 -3.66 11.27
N TYR A 142 -8.46 -3.00 10.55
CA TYR A 142 -8.71 -1.67 10.00
C TYR A 142 -9.95 -1.64 9.10
N TYR A 143 -10.14 -2.61 8.20
CA TYR A 143 -11.31 -2.64 7.31
C TYR A 143 -12.61 -2.92 8.07
N PHE A 144 -12.60 -3.80 9.06
CA PHE A 144 -13.76 -4.01 9.94
C PHE A 144 -14.13 -2.73 10.71
N ASP A 145 -13.15 -2.04 11.27
CA ASP A 145 -13.37 -0.78 11.99
C ASP A 145 -13.84 0.34 11.05
N LEU A 146 -13.36 0.35 9.81
CA LEU A 146 -13.78 1.32 8.80
C LEU A 146 -15.25 1.11 8.43
N THR A 147 -15.68 -0.11 8.14
CA THR A 147 -17.08 -0.42 7.77
C THR A 147 -18.03 -0.26 8.96
N ARG A 148 -17.57 -0.46 10.20
CA ARG A 148 -18.36 -0.15 11.39
C ARG A 148 -18.64 1.35 11.53
N ARG A 149 -17.66 2.19 11.18
CA ARG A 149 -17.79 3.66 11.21
C ARG A 149 -18.49 4.22 9.98
N LYS A 150 -18.45 3.51 8.86
CA LYS A 150 -19.00 3.88 7.56
C LYS A 150 -19.70 2.66 6.94
N PRO A 151 -20.97 2.37 7.37
CA PRO A 151 -21.70 1.17 6.94
C PRO A 151 -21.91 1.08 5.43
N GLU A 152 -21.96 2.21 4.73
CA GLU A 152 -22.05 2.28 3.26
C GLU A 152 -20.87 1.60 2.55
N LEU A 153 -19.73 1.45 3.21
CA LEU A 153 -18.55 0.78 2.67
C LEU A 153 -18.56 -0.74 2.86
N GLN A 154 -19.60 -1.30 3.49
CA GLN A 154 -19.69 -2.74 3.77
C GLN A 154 -19.61 -3.59 2.49
N VAL A 155 -20.09 -3.07 1.37
CA VAL A 155 -20.07 -3.75 0.07
C VAL A 155 -18.65 -4.07 -0.42
N PHE A 156 -17.65 -3.32 0.03
CA PHE A 156 -16.25 -3.50 -0.36
C PHE A 156 -15.46 -4.41 0.59
N LEU A 157 -16.00 -4.71 1.78
CA LEU A 157 -15.27 -5.41 2.85
C LEU A 157 -14.70 -6.76 2.39
N ALA A 158 -15.52 -7.58 1.75
CA ALA A 158 -15.08 -8.90 1.29
C ALA A 158 -13.91 -8.81 0.28
N GLY A 159 -13.95 -7.83 -0.62
CA GLY A 159 -12.88 -7.55 -1.57
C GLY A 159 -11.57 -7.13 -0.87
N TRP A 160 -11.66 -6.24 0.11
CA TRP A 160 -10.50 -5.79 0.88
C TRP A 160 -9.86 -6.89 1.72
N ILE A 161 -10.66 -7.74 2.37
CA ILE A 161 -10.17 -8.91 3.12
C ILE A 161 -9.45 -9.87 2.17
N LYS A 162 -10.09 -10.23 1.05
CA LYS A 162 -9.49 -11.10 0.03
C LYS A 162 -8.17 -10.51 -0.51
N ARG A 163 -8.11 -9.21 -0.76
CA ARG A 163 -6.87 -8.52 -1.18
C ARG A 163 -5.79 -8.68 -0.12
N ALA A 164 -6.08 -8.38 1.15
CA ALA A 164 -5.10 -8.50 2.23
C ALA A 164 -4.51 -9.92 2.33
N GLU A 165 -5.35 -10.96 2.23
CA GLU A 165 -4.93 -12.36 2.34
C GLU A 165 -4.16 -12.88 1.11
N ASN A 166 -4.45 -12.34 -0.09
CA ASN A 166 -3.85 -12.81 -1.34
C ASN A 166 -2.67 -11.96 -1.82
N THR A 167 -2.37 -10.83 -1.18
CA THR A 167 -1.21 -10.00 -1.49
C THR A 167 0.07 -10.69 -0.98
N LYS A 168 0.69 -11.50 -1.83
CA LYS A 168 1.94 -12.22 -1.57
C LYS A 168 2.69 -12.51 -2.86
N PHE A 169 3.99 -12.68 -2.78
CA PHE A 169 4.73 -13.22 -3.91
C PHE A 169 4.33 -14.70 -4.11
N LYS A 170 4.11 -15.06 -5.37
CA LYS A 170 3.92 -16.48 -5.71
C LYS A 170 5.26 -17.18 -5.59
N THR A 171 5.28 -18.25 -4.83
CA THR A 171 6.38 -19.24 -4.80
C THR A 171 6.47 -19.95 -6.12
#